data_fa24a6c34ee4a2b848b83baad960420a
#
_entry.id   fa24a6c34ee4a2b848b83baad960420a
#
_cell.length_a   1.000
_cell.length_b   1.000
_cell.length_c   1.000
_cell.angle_alpha   90.00
_cell.angle_beta   90.00
_cell.angle_gamma   90.00
#
_symmetry.space_group_name_H-M   'P 1'
#
loop_
_entity.id
_entity.type
_entity.pdbx_description
1 polymer ?
#
loop_
_entity_poly.entity_id
_entity_poly.type
_entity_poly.pdbx_seq_one_letter_code
_entity_poly.pdbx_strand_id
1 'polypeptide(L)'
;MKMKNLMMLALVVCSMMMVGCSEDKPEPKPTPGKTVAKKMTVDATNYADWTYINLETGETEVHRDFSSWTSYKRDTVISRTPAKGSEADVKIKWHIAIHYFDVKTNAGEAVATTETELDKVTTLPTAGYKADTLVRKRVITDMSKMMQGIIGYADQSSLNATLGGWVIRIPTGTMPPYTYKLSEKVYVVKFKSGANAKLKFTDYSDATGQKNGVVTFSYVYQAK
;
A
#
# COMPACT_ATOMS: atom_id res chain seq x y z
N MET A 1 -9.31 -27.34 68.14
CA MET A 1 -8.71 -28.47 68.92
C MET A 1 -7.79 -29.27 67.97
N LYS A 2 -6.50 -29.30 68.28
CA LYS A 2 -5.44 -30.25 67.88
C LYS A 2 -5.18 -30.45 66.39
N MET A 3 -4.13 -29.87 65.76
CA MET A 3 -2.70 -30.31 65.82
C MET A 3 -2.42 -31.78 65.43
N LYS A 4 -1.68 -31.99 64.35
CA LYS A 4 -0.29 -32.57 64.33
C LYS A 4 0.04 -33.02 62.92
N ASN A 5 1.03 -32.44 62.30
CA ASN A 5 2.42 -33.01 62.15
C ASN A 5 2.45 -34.29 61.29
N LEU A 6 3.25 -34.45 60.31
CA LEU A 6 4.69 -34.32 60.08
C LEU A 6 5.13 -35.41 59.07
N MET A 7 6.15 -35.18 58.38
CA MET A 7 7.15 -36.05 57.71
C MET A 7 6.98 -36.33 56.22
N MET A 8 7.68 -35.58 55.38
CA MET A 8 9.08 -35.86 54.93
C MET A 8 9.30 -37.26 54.32
N LEU A 9 9.40 -37.29 52.98
CA LEU A 9 10.37 -38.22 52.38
C LEU A 9 10.84 -37.63 51.03
N ALA A 10 12.12 -37.29 50.99
CA ALA A 10 12.84 -36.91 49.80
C ALA A 10 13.06 -38.16 48.93
N LEU A 11 12.72 -38.08 47.66
CA LEU A 11 13.25 -39.00 46.65
C LEU A 11 13.94 -38.20 45.56
N VAL A 12 15.25 -38.20 45.61
CA VAL A 12 16.16 -37.75 44.59
C VAL A 12 16.09 -38.73 43.43
N VAL A 13 15.52 -38.30 42.32
CA VAL A 13 15.67 -39.00 41.04
C VAL A 13 16.53 -38.12 40.15
N CYS A 14 17.79 -38.46 40.03
CA CYS A 14 18.73 -38.03 39.01
C CYS A 14 18.16 -38.48 37.66
N SER A 15 17.68 -37.59 36.85
CA SER A 15 17.44 -37.84 35.43
C SER A 15 18.31 -36.90 34.59
N MET A 16 19.14 -37.56 33.85
CA MET A 16 20.17 -37.04 32.97
C MET A 16 19.70 -35.91 32.10
N MET A 17 20.39 -34.78 32.17
CA MET A 17 20.32 -33.73 31.17
C MET A 17 20.89 -34.26 29.85
N MET A 18 20.02 -34.56 28.90
CA MET A 18 20.44 -34.55 27.51
C MET A 18 20.46 -33.07 27.06
N VAL A 19 21.65 -32.52 27.04
CA VAL A 19 21.94 -31.28 26.34
C VAL A 19 21.83 -31.58 24.85
N GLY A 20 20.65 -31.36 24.29
CA GLY A 20 20.48 -31.21 22.86
C GLY A 20 21.06 -29.85 22.46
N CYS A 21 22.25 -29.83 21.95
CA CYS A 21 22.76 -28.71 21.15
C CYS A 21 21.90 -28.61 19.90
N SER A 22 20.84 -27.78 19.92
CA SER A 22 20.35 -27.20 18.71
C SER A 22 21.41 -26.19 18.28
N GLU A 23 22.12 -26.47 17.21
CA GLU A 23 22.91 -25.48 16.51
C GLU A 23 21.93 -24.40 16.05
N ASP A 24 21.82 -23.30 16.82
CA ASP A 24 21.35 -22.03 16.36
C ASP A 24 22.26 -21.63 15.18
N LYS A 25 21.81 -21.92 13.97
CA LYS A 25 22.41 -21.29 12.78
C LYS A 25 22.29 -19.80 13.00
N PRO A 26 23.38 -19.04 13.11
CA PRO A 26 23.29 -17.60 13.22
C PRO A 26 22.55 -17.09 12.01
N GLU A 27 21.47 -16.34 12.24
CA GLU A 27 20.83 -15.59 11.16
C GLU A 27 21.92 -14.85 10.38
N PRO A 28 21.92 -14.95 9.04
CA PRO A 28 22.95 -14.31 8.25
C PRO A 28 22.92 -12.82 8.56
N LYS A 29 23.99 -12.31 9.19
CA LYS A 29 24.18 -10.87 9.38
C LYS A 29 23.94 -10.18 8.05
N PRO A 30 23.10 -9.12 7.99
CA PRO A 30 22.84 -8.40 6.75
C PRO A 30 24.19 -7.93 6.18
N THR A 31 24.47 -8.37 4.96
CA THR A 31 25.66 -7.95 4.22
C THR A 31 25.64 -6.44 4.07
N PRO A 32 26.68 -5.68 4.47
CA PRO A 32 26.70 -4.25 4.32
C PRO A 32 26.45 -3.86 2.86
N GLY A 33 25.36 -3.11 2.61
CA GLY A 33 25.00 -2.59 1.28
C GLY A 33 23.77 -3.21 0.61
N LYS A 34 23.20 -4.33 1.09
CA LYS A 34 21.97 -4.88 0.51
C LYS A 34 20.76 -4.35 1.29
N THR A 35 20.12 -3.32 0.75
CA THR A 35 18.86 -2.81 1.33
C THR A 35 17.79 -3.89 1.21
N VAL A 36 17.27 -4.36 2.36
CA VAL A 36 16.24 -5.39 2.41
C VAL A 36 14.92 -4.79 1.91
N ALA A 37 14.27 -5.45 0.96
CA ALA A 37 12.94 -5.08 0.52
C ALA A 37 11.92 -5.31 1.64
N LYS A 38 11.10 -4.30 1.91
CA LYS A 38 9.93 -4.40 2.80
C LYS A 38 8.70 -4.79 1.98
N LYS A 39 7.75 -5.47 2.59
CA LYS A 39 6.44 -5.78 2.00
C LYS A 39 5.34 -5.07 2.79
N MET A 40 4.35 -4.55 2.10
CA MET A 40 3.19 -3.89 2.70
C MET A 40 1.91 -4.33 2.00
N THR A 41 0.85 -4.50 2.78
CA THR A 41 -0.52 -4.70 2.28
C THR A 41 -1.40 -3.60 2.84
N VAL A 42 -2.18 -2.97 1.98
CA VAL A 42 -3.06 -1.84 2.29
C VAL A 42 -4.48 -2.19 1.89
N ASP A 43 -5.44 -2.06 2.80
CA ASP A 43 -6.86 -2.10 2.44
C ASP A 43 -7.29 -0.72 1.95
N ALA A 44 -7.37 -0.55 0.63
CA ALA A 44 -7.84 0.64 -0.04
C ALA A 44 -9.21 0.41 -0.72
N THR A 45 -10.02 -0.50 -0.17
CA THR A 45 -11.31 -0.90 -0.74
C THR A 45 -12.42 0.14 -0.55
N ASN A 46 -12.26 1.03 0.44
CA ASN A 46 -13.22 2.11 0.67
C ASN A 46 -12.98 3.25 -0.33
N TYR A 47 -13.90 3.44 -1.25
CA TYR A 47 -13.85 4.50 -2.26
C TYR A 47 -13.87 5.93 -1.68
N ALA A 48 -14.27 6.10 -0.43
CA ALA A 48 -14.25 7.42 0.21
C ALA A 48 -12.85 7.85 0.67
N ASP A 49 -11.91 6.91 0.83
CA ASP A 49 -10.70 7.11 1.61
C ASP A 49 -9.42 6.93 0.80
N TRP A 50 -8.41 7.69 1.18
CA TRP A 50 -7.03 7.52 0.80
C TRP A 50 -6.24 6.94 1.97
N THR A 51 -5.39 5.95 1.72
CA THR A 51 -4.39 5.48 2.68
C THR A 51 -3.05 6.12 2.36
N TYR A 52 -2.59 7.01 3.23
CA TYR A 52 -1.30 7.69 3.18
C TYR A 52 -0.24 6.82 3.83
N ILE A 53 0.96 6.76 3.25
CA ILE A 53 2.00 5.79 3.60
C ILE A 53 3.34 6.50 3.77
N ASN A 54 3.98 6.29 4.91
CA ASN A 54 5.37 6.60 5.13
C ASN A 54 6.23 5.39 4.75
N LEU A 55 6.95 5.44 3.63
CA LEU A 55 7.79 4.33 3.17
C LEU A 55 9.06 4.14 4.01
N GLU A 56 9.46 5.13 4.79
CA GLU A 56 10.62 5.04 5.68
C GLU A 56 10.28 4.19 6.91
N THR A 57 9.20 4.56 7.61
CA THR A 57 8.79 3.92 8.87
C THR A 57 7.82 2.77 8.66
N GLY A 58 7.04 2.78 7.58
CA GLY A 58 5.93 1.85 7.34
C GLY A 58 4.61 2.29 7.97
N GLU A 59 4.55 3.47 8.59
CA GLU A 59 3.32 4.02 9.16
C GLU A 59 2.30 4.35 8.06
N THR A 60 1.03 4.19 8.41
CA THR A 60 -0.09 4.52 7.53
C THR A 60 -1.11 5.37 8.26
N GLU A 61 -1.78 6.26 7.52
CA GLU A 61 -2.87 7.08 8.03
C GLU A 61 -3.98 7.14 6.98
N VAL A 62 -5.23 6.93 7.40
CA VAL A 62 -6.38 6.91 6.49
C VAL A 62 -7.17 8.19 6.65
N HIS A 63 -7.42 8.85 5.54
CA HIS A 63 -8.28 10.03 5.48
C HIS A 63 -9.27 9.92 4.34
N ARG A 64 -10.46 10.44 4.58
CA ARG A 64 -11.42 10.68 3.51
C ARG A 64 -10.79 11.58 2.46
N ASP A 65 -11.14 11.36 1.18
CA ASP A 65 -10.74 12.28 0.12
C ASP A 65 -11.16 13.72 0.49
N PHE A 66 -10.18 14.62 0.49
CA PHE A 66 -10.35 16.00 0.98
C PHE A 66 -11.05 16.92 -0.01
N SER A 67 -11.16 16.52 -1.28
CA SER A 67 -11.77 17.37 -2.30
C SER A 67 -13.29 17.46 -2.13
N SER A 68 -13.93 18.39 -2.83
CA SER A 68 -15.37 18.34 -3.04
C SER A 68 -15.72 17.16 -3.93
N TRP A 69 -16.91 16.59 -3.70
CA TRP A 69 -17.43 15.46 -4.47
C TRP A 69 -18.70 15.81 -5.18
N THR A 70 -18.84 15.31 -6.40
CA THR A 70 -20.07 15.44 -7.17
C THR A 70 -20.55 14.04 -7.56
N SER A 71 -21.80 13.73 -7.21
CA SER A 71 -22.47 12.50 -7.64
C SER A 71 -23.25 12.75 -8.94
N TYR A 72 -23.08 11.83 -9.87
CA TYR A 72 -23.72 11.90 -11.19
C TYR A 72 -24.59 10.68 -11.43
N LYS A 73 -25.72 10.91 -12.11
CA LYS A 73 -26.47 9.86 -12.81
C LYS A 73 -26.31 10.11 -14.30
N ARG A 74 -25.47 9.28 -14.96
CA ARG A 74 -24.93 9.59 -16.30
C ARG A 74 -24.21 10.95 -16.26
N ASP A 75 -24.69 11.96 -16.99
CA ASP A 75 -24.11 13.31 -17.02
C ASP A 75 -24.85 14.33 -16.15
N THR A 76 -25.94 13.90 -15.47
CA THR A 76 -26.71 14.77 -14.60
C THR A 76 -26.15 14.79 -13.20
N VAL A 77 -25.88 15.99 -12.66
CA VAL A 77 -25.48 16.20 -11.26
C VAL A 77 -26.66 15.88 -10.35
N ILE A 78 -26.48 14.98 -9.41
CA ILE A 78 -27.48 14.58 -8.42
C ILE A 78 -27.23 15.27 -7.07
N SER A 79 -25.99 15.32 -6.63
CA SER A 79 -25.63 15.95 -5.38
C SER A 79 -24.17 16.42 -5.38
N ARG A 80 -23.87 17.36 -4.48
CA ARG A 80 -22.51 17.83 -4.22
C ARG A 80 -22.21 17.76 -2.74
N THR A 81 -21.00 17.30 -2.40
CA THR A 81 -20.45 17.30 -1.03
C THR A 81 -19.29 18.26 -1.00
N PRO A 82 -19.28 19.26 -0.12
CA PRO A 82 -18.16 20.20 -0.01
C PRO A 82 -16.85 19.50 0.37
N ALA A 83 -15.73 20.09 -0.01
CA ALA A 83 -14.41 19.73 0.47
C ALA A 83 -14.37 19.81 2.01
N LYS A 84 -13.64 18.87 2.64
CA LYS A 84 -13.50 18.86 4.09
C LYS A 84 -12.04 18.52 4.47
N GLY A 85 -11.33 19.50 4.98
CA GLY A 85 -9.92 19.36 5.35
C GLY A 85 -8.99 19.48 4.14
N SER A 86 -7.76 19.06 4.32
CA SER A 86 -6.70 19.08 3.30
C SER A 86 -5.62 18.04 3.61
N GLU A 87 -4.68 17.83 2.70
CA GLU A 87 -3.54 16.95 2.94
C GLU A 87 -2.61 17.44 4.07
N ALA A 88 -2.73 18.69 4.51
CA ALA A 88 -2.04 19.20 5.70
C ALA A 88 -2.57 18.58 7.00
N ASP A 89 -3.74 17.97 6.97
CA ASP A 89 -4.31 17.27 8.14
C ASP A 89 -3.70 15.87 8.34
N VAL A 90 -2.98 15.33 7.34
CA VAL A 90 -2.22 14.09 7.44
C VAL A 90 -1.00 14.32 8.33
N LYS A 91 -0.91 13.60 9.43
CA LYS A 91 0.09 13.83 10.47
C LYS A 91 1.40 13.11 10.23
N ILE A 92 1.36 11.96 9.57
CA ILE A 92 2.56 11.22 9.20
C ILE A 92 3.30 11.94 8.06
N LYS A 93 4.62 11.78 8.00
CA LYS A 93 5.44 12.20 6.86
C LYS A 93 5.22 11.21 5.70
N TRP A 94 4.13 11.37 4.98
CA TRP A 94 3.79 10.44 3.91
C TRP A 94 4.61 10.66 2.64
N HIS A 95 4.77 9.58 1.86
CA HIS A 95 5.52 9.55 0.61
C HIS A 95 4.62 9.24 -0.59
N ILE A 96 3.71 8.28 -0.43
CA ILE A 96 2.69 7.92 -1.40
C ILE A 96 1.35 7.77 -0.71
N ALA A 97 0.26 7.89 -1.48
CA ALA A 97 -1.07 7.51 -0.99
C ALA A 97 -1.77 6.65 -2.03
N ILE A 98 -2.57 5.70 -1.55
CA ILE A 98 -3.29 4.72 -2.37
C ILE A 98 -4.79 4.86 -2.13
N HIS A 99 -5.55 4.86 -3.23
CA HIS A 99 -7.00 4.87 -3.25
C HIS A 99 -7.48 3.84 -4.28
N TYR A 100 -7.99 2.74 -3.82
CA TYR A 100 -8.33 1.59 -4.68
C TYR A 100 -7.13 1.19 -5.55
N PHE A 101 -7.07 1.62 -6.82
CA PHE A 101 -5.93 1.39 -7.71
C PHE A 101 -5.19 2.68 -8.09
N ASP A 102 -5.71 3.81 -7.69
CA ASP A 102 -5.07 5.10 -7.95
C ASP A 102 -3.94 5.35 -6.94
N VAL A 103 -2.86 5.94 -7.41
CA VAL A 103 -1.69 6.27 -6.58
C VAL A 103 -1.31 7.72 -6.83
N LYS A 104 -0.98 8.42 -5.75
CA LYS A 104 -0.37 9.75 -5.79
C LYS A 104 0.90 9.80 -4.94
N THR A 105 1.75 10.78 -5.21
CA THR A 105 3.00 11.02 -4.46
C THR A 105 2.89 12.31 -3.66
N ASN A 106 3.73 12.47 -2.65
CA ASN A 106 3.89 13.76 -1.96
C ASN A 106 4.91 14.60 -2.69
N ALA A 107 4.46 15.30 -3.74
CA ALA A 107 5.32 16.12 -4.63
C ALA A 107 6.53 15.35 -5.19
N GLY A 108 6.35 14.06 -5.47
CA GLY A 108 7.35 13.20 -6.08
C GLY A 108 7.12 13.03 -7.58
N GLU A 109 8.05 12.33 -8.21
CA GLU A 109 8.00 11.95 -9.61
C GLU A 109 8.28 10.46 -9.74
N ALA A 110 7.61 9.78 -10.66
CA ALA A 110 7.78 8.34 -10.86
C ALA A 110 8.14 7.99 -12.31
N VAL A 111 8.91 6.92 -12.46
CA VAL A 111 9.22 6.28 -13.74
C VAL A 111 8.99 4.77 -13.63
N ALA A 112 8.41 4.16 -14.66
CA ALA A 112 8.34 2.72 -14.80
C ALA A 112 9.62 2.21 -15.46
N THR A 113 10.22 1.16 -14.90
CA THR A 113 11.38 0.50 -15.50
C THR A 113 10.95 -0.67 -16.38
N THR A 114 11.89 -1.31 -17.05
CA THR A 114 11.69 -2.59 -17.75
C THR A 114 11.88 -3.78 -16.82
N GLU A 115 12.47 -3.55 -15.65
CA GLU A 115 12.78 -4.60 -14.69
C GLU A 115 11.52 -5.09 -13.96
N THR A 116 11.51 -6.36 -13.63
CA THR A 116 10.42 -7.03 -12.92
C THR A 116 10.78 -7.38 -11.47
N GLU A 117 12.05 -7.23 -11.08
CA GLU A 117 12.52 -7.47 -9.72
C GLU A 117 13.25 -6.24 -9.15
N LEU A 118 13.01 -5.95 -7.86
CA LEU A 118 13.55 -4.76 -7.18
C LEU A 118 15.09 -4.71 -7.16
N ASP A 119 15.75 -5.86 -7.05
CA ASP A 119 17.21 -5.98 -7.03
C ASP A 119 17.86 -5.84 -8.40
N LYS A 120 17.10 -6.03 -9.48
CA LYS A 120 17.58 -5.81 -10.86
C LYS A 120 17.69 -4.32 -11.22
N VAL A 121 16.96 -3.46 -10.54
CA VAL A 121 17.13 -2.02 -10.68
C VAL A 121 18.37 -1.60 -9.87
N THR A 122 19.55 -1.85 -10.41
CA THR A 122 20.84 -1.54 -9.77
C THR A 122 21.23 -0.07 -9.92
N THR A 123 20.78 0.57 -11.00
CA THR A 123 20.99 1.99 -11.27
C THR A 123 19.65 2.68 -11.44
N LEU A 124 19.47 3.82 -10.74
CA LEU A 124 18.24 4.60 -10.87
C LEU A 124 18.18 5.25 -12.25
N PRO A 125 17.03 5.23 -12.93
CA PRO A 125 16.85 5.96 -14.18
C PRO A 125 17.21 7.45 -14.01
N THR A 126 17.83 8.04 -15.02
CA THR A 126 18.21 9.46 -15.01
C THR A 126 17.15 10.36 -15.64
N ALA A 127 16.22 9.79 -16.42
CA ALA A 127 15.16 10.50 -17.15
C ALA A 127 13.84 9.71 -17.15
N GLY A 128 12.79 10.30 -17.74
CA GLY A 128 11.49 9.66 -17.91
C GLY A 128 10.55 9.80 -16.71
N TYR A 129 10.96 10.46 -15.66
CA TYR A 129 10.12 10.71 -14.49
C TYR A 129 8.93 11.62 -14.83
N LYS A 130 7.78 11.28 -14.25
CA LYS A 130 6.53 12.03 -14.38
C LYS A 130 6.00 12.39 -12.99
N ALA A 131 5.74 13.67 -12.79
CA ALA A 131 5.06 14.17 -11.60
C ALA A 131 3.58 13.81 -11.61
N ASP A 132 2.94 13.99 -10.46
CA ASP A 132 1.49 13.90 -10.36
C ASP A 132 0.83 14.99 -11.20
N THR A 133 -0.31 14.65 -11.77
CA THR A 133 -1.13 15.59 -12.56
C THR A 133 -2.51 15.73 -11.94
N LEU A 134 -3.06 16.94 -12.01
CA LEU A 134 -4.41 17.21 -11.58
C LEU A 134 -5.40 16.62 -12.57
N VAL A 135 -6.27 15.76 -12.08
CA VAL A 135 -7.37 15.13 -12.85
C VAL A 135 -8.72 15.58 -12.30
N ARG A 136 -9.75 15.53 -13.13
CA ARG A 136 -11.11 15.87 -12.74
C ARG A 136 -12.06 14.72 -13.06
N LYS A 137 -13.04 14.47 -12.17
CA LYS A 137 -14.08 13.40 -12.35
C LYS A 137 -13.44 12.04 -12.69
N ARG A 138 -12.35 11.71 -12.01
CA ARG A 138 -11.54 10.49 -12.28
C ARG A 138 -11.53 9.55 -11.09
N VAL A 139 -11.33 10.06 -9.88
CA VAL A 139 -11.32 9.30 -8.64
C VAL A 139 -12.76 9.09 -8.17
N ILE A 140 -13.17 7.84 -8.06
CA ILE A 140 -14.50 7.47 -7.57
C ILE A 140 -14.48 7.56 -6.05
N THR A 141 -15.43 8.29 -5.48
CA THR A 141 -15.52 8.50 -4.02
C THR A 141 -16.75 7.86 -3.40
N ASP A 142 -17.73 7.49 -4.21
CA ASP A 142 -18.95 6.82 -3.73
C ASP A 142 -19.54 5.90 -4.81
N MET A 143 -19.67 4.62 -4.46
CA MET A 143 -20.27 3.57 -5.28
C MET A 143 -21.57 3.02 -4.65
N SER A 144 -22.01 3.54 -3.51
CA SER A 144 -23.15 3.00 -2.73
C SER A 144 -24.46 2.95 -3.50
N LYS A 145 -24.61 3.83 -4.49
CA LYS A 145 -25.81 3.93 -5.35
C LYS A 145 -25.55 3.52 -6.80
N MET A 146 -24.48 2.74 -7.05
CA MET A 146 -24.12 2.30 -8.40
C MET A 146 -25.23 1.52 -9.09
N MET A 147 -25.98 0.68 -8.36
CA MET A 147 -27.13 -0.05 -8.90
C MET A 147 -28.30 0.86 -9.36
N GLN A 148 -28.31 2.11 -8.90
CA GLN A 148 -29.25 3.14 -9.34
C GLN A 148 -28.67 4.00 -10.50
N GLY A 149 -27.45 3.66 -10.94
CA GLY A 149 -26.69 4.39 -11.94
C GLY A 149 -26.09 5.70 -11.42
N ILE A 150 -25.92 5.84 -10.09
CA ILE A 150 -25.34 7.03 -9.46
C ILE A 150 -23.95 6.69 -8.93
N ILE A 151 -22.96 7.48 -9.34
CA ILE A 151 -21.56 7.35 -8.93
C ILE A 151 -21.04 8.71 -8.48
N GLY A 152 -20.38 8.74 -7.31
CA GLY A 152 -19.69 9.92 -6.78
C GLY A 152 -18.24 9.97 -7.25
N TYR A 153 -17.78 11.16 -7.60
CA TYR A 153 -16.40 11.42 -8.00
C TYR A 153 -15.83 12.61 -7.23
N ALA A 154 -14.55 12.56 -6.93
CA ALA A 154 -13.80 13.74 -6.54
C ALA A 154 -13.82 14.75 -7.70
N ASP A 155 -14.13 16.01 -7.40
CA ASP A 155 -14.15 17.07 -8.41
C ASP A 155 -12.75 17.27 -9.01
N GLN A 156 -11.72 17.09 -8.19
CA GLN A 156 -10.32 17.06 -8.63
C GLN A 156 -9.45 16.23 -7.69
N SER A 157 -8.43 15.60 -8.23
CA SER A 157 -7.42 14.84 -7.47
C SER A 157 -6.08 14.90 -8.17
N SER A 158 -4.98 14.86 -7.43
CA SER A 158 -3.66 14.64 -7.99
C SER A 158 -3.41 13.15 -8.14
N LEU A 159 -2.99 12.70 -9.32
CA LEU A 159 -2.65 11.29 -9.58
C LEU A 159 -1.33 11.17 -10.31
N ASN A 160 -0.54 10.17 -9.95
CA ASN A 160 0.63 9.77 -10.70
C ASN A 160 0.23 8.73 -11.76
N ALA A 161 0.11 9.16 -13.02
CA ALA A 161 -0.29 8.27 -14.11
C ALA A 161 0.69 7.12 -14.35
N THR A 162 1.98 7.32 -14.07
CA THR A 162 2.99 6.28 -14.18
C THR A 162 2.76 5.19 -13.12
N LEU A 163 2.61 5.58 -11.86
CA LEU A 163 2.31 4.63 -10.79
C LEU A 163 0.94 3.98 -11.00
N GLY A 164 -0.09 4.71 -11.44
CA GLY A 164 -1.42 4.14 -11.75
C GLY A 164 -1.40 3.06 -12.83
N GLY A 165 -0.33 2.97 -13.62
CA GLY A 165 -0.11 1.89 -14.59
C GLY A 165 0.32 0.54 -14.00
N TRP A 166 0.39 0.40 -12.67
CA TRP A 166 0.75 -0.85 -12.00
C TRP A 166 -0.29 -1.95 -12.19
N VAL A 167 -1.56 -1.56 -12.36
CA VAL A 167 -2.67 -2.46 -12.69
C VAL A 167 -3.25 -2.08 -14.06
N ILE A 168 -3.40 -3.06 -14.91
CA ILE A 168 -3.92 -2.93 -16.28
C ILE A 168 -5.36 -3.40 -16.27
N ARG A 169 -6.29 -2.52 -16.66
CA ARG A 169 -7.72 -2.84 -16.85
C ARG A 169 -7.94 -3.39 -18.25
N ILE A 170 -8.51 -4.57 -18.36
CA ILE A 170 -8.81 -5.25 -19.61
C ILE A 170 -10.33 -5.32 -19.76
N PRO A 171 -10.93 -4.60 -20.74
CA PRO A 171 -12.37 -4.68 -20.98
C PRO A 171 -12.78 -6.11 -21.36
N THR A 172 -13.86 -6.61 -20.79
CA THR A 172 -14.39 -7.96 -21.06
C THR A 172 -15.52 -7.97 -22.10
N GLY A 173 -16.18 -6.83 -22.29
CA GLY A 173 -17.40 -6.72 -23.09
C GLY A 173 -18.65 -7.34 -22.43
N THR A 174 -18.51 -7.87 -21.22
CA THR A 174 -19.57 -8.52 -20.43
C THR A 174 -19.55 -8.05 -19.00
N MET A 175 -20.33 -8.66 -18.10
CA MET A 175 -20.22 -8.45 -16.66
C MET A 175 -19.35 -9.53 -16.02
N PRO A 176 -18.36 -9.16 -15.18
CA PRO A 176 -17.92 -7.79 -14.84
C PRO A 176 -17.27 -7.07 -16.05
N PRO A 177 -17.37 -5.74 -16.16
CA PRO A 177 -16.95 -5.01 -17.37
C PRO A 177 -15.44 -4.99 -17.58
N TYR A 178 -14.66 -5.34 -16.55
CA TYR A 178 -13.21 -5.39 -16.60
C TYR A 178 -12.66 -6.59 -15.84
N THR A 179 -11.56 -7.14 -16.35
CA THR A 179 -10.59 -7.93 -15.59
C THR A 179 -9.32 -7.11 -15.38
N TYR A 180 -8.47 -7.56 -14.47
CA TYR A 180 -7.28 -6.82 -14.09
C TYR A 180 -6.03 -7.70 -14.23
N LYS A 181 -4.92 -7.07 -14.57
CA LYS A 181 -3.61 -7.72 -14.67
C LYS A 181 -2.55 -6.79 -14.07
N LEU A 182 -1.59 -7.35 -13.33
CA LEU A 182 -0.41 -6.61 -12.88
C LEU A 182 0.50 -6.27 -14.06
N SER A 183 1.13 -5.11 -14.00
CA SER A 183 2.13 -4.70 -15.01
C SER A 183 3.45 -5.47 -14.87
N GLU A 184 3.68 -6.08 -13.71
CA GLU A 184 4.92 -6.77 -13.28
C GLU A 184 6.16 -5.87 -13.21
N LYS A 185 6.02 -4.57 -13.45
CA LYS A 185 7.14 -3.63 -13.51
C LYS A 185 7.58 -3.16 -12.13
N VAL A 186 8.86 -2.84 -12.02
CA VAL A 186 9.38 -2.03 -10.92
C VAL A 186 9.25 -0.55 -11.29
N TYR A 187 8.75 0.23 -10.34
CA TYR A 187 8.63 1.68 -10.43
C TYR A 187 9.68 2.33 -9.54
N VAL A 188 10.29 3.40 -10.02
CA VAL A 188 11.19 4.24 -9.21
C VAL A 188 10.53 5.57 -8.97
N VAL A 189 10.49 5.98 -7.71
CA VAL A 189 9.95 7.27 -7.26
C VAL A 189 11.08 8.10 -6.69
N LYS A 190 11.18 9.35 -7.11
CA LYS A 190 12.02 10.38 -6.51
C LYS A 190 11.15 11.35 -5.75
N PHE A 191 11.52 11.66 -4.52
CA PHE A 191 10.80 12.60 -3.68
C PHE A 191 11.52 13.95 -3.63
N LYS A 192 10.75 15.02 -3.37
CA LYS A 192 11.29 16.38 -3.23
C LYS A 192 12.37 16.47 -2.13
N SER A 193 12.33 15.61 -1.14
CA SER A 193 13.35 15.51 -0.09
C SER A 193 14.73 15.07 -0.59
N GLY A 194 14.81 14.52 -1.80
CA GLY A 194 15.99 13.87 -2.36
C GLY A 194 16.06 12.37 -2.05
N ALA A 195 15.14 11.85 -1.24
CA ALA A 195 14.97 10.41 -1.05
C ALA A 195 14.39 9.76 -2.31
N ASN A 196 14.54 8.45 -2.42
CA ASN A 196 13.95 7.67 -3.50
C ASN A 196 13.37 6.34 -2.99
N ALA A 197 12.48 5.74 -3.78
CA ALA A 197 11.98 4.41 -3.52
C ALA A 197 11.86 3.61 -4.82
N LYS A 198 12.08 2.30 -4.72
CA LYS A 198 11.70 1.32 -5.74
C LYS A 198 10.46 0.60 -5.24
N LEU A 199 9.43 0.46 -6.09
CA LEU A 199 8.15 -0.16 -5.75
C LEU A 199 7.83 -1.25 -6.76
N LYS A 200 7.35 -2.40 -6.30
CA LYS A 200 6.77 -3.45 -7.14
C LYS A 200 5.43 -3.87 -6.54
N PHE A 201 4.35 -3.61 -7.25
CA PHE A 201 3.01 -4.07 -6.86
C PHE A 201 2.87 -5.54 -7.21
N THR A 202 2.41 -6.34 -6.26
CA THR A 202 2.37 -7.80 -6.35
C THR A 202 0.98 -8.39 -6.23
N ASP A 203 0.00 -7.60 -5.73
CA ASP A 203 -1.39 -8.00 -5.67
C ASP A 203 -2.32 -6.79 -5.64
N TYR A 204 -3.56 -6.99 -6.10
CA TYR A 204 -4.63 -5.98 -6.14
C TYR A 204 -5.92 -6.45 -5.45
N SER A 205 -5.92 -7.64 -4.85
CA SER A 205 -7.08 -8.24 -4.21
C SER A 205 -6.75 -8.80 -2.82
N ASP A 206 -7.78 -9.15 -2.07
CA ASP A 206 -7.63 -9.88 -0.83
C ASP A 206 -7.12 -11.32 -1.07
N ALA A 207 -6.79 -12.03 0.01
CA ALA A 207 -6.27 -13.40 -0.05
C ALA A 207 -7.24 -14.41 -0.70
N THR A 208 -8.53 -14.07 -0.83
CA THR A 208 -9.54 -14.90 -1.48
C THR A 208 -9.67 -14.58 -2.98
N GLY A 209 -9.08 -13.48 -3.45
CA GLY A 209 -9.21 -12.98 -4.81
C GLY A 209 -10.60 -12.39 -5.13
N GLN A 210 -11.46 -12.22 -4.12
CA GLN A 210 -12.84 -11.76 -4.32
C GLN A 210 -13.00 -10.25 -4.16
N LYS A 211 -12.20 -9.63 -3.29
CA LYS A 211 -12.30 -8.21 -2.97
C LYS A 211 -11.13 -7.43 -3.55
N ASN A 212 -11.36 -6.73 -4.66
CA ASN A 212 -10.37 -5.83 -5.24
C ASN A 212 -10.16 -4.58 -4.38
N GLY A 213 -8.98 -3.96 -4.47
CA GLY A 213 -8.60 -2.77 -3.70
C GLY A 213 -7.79 -3.09 -2.45
N VAL A 214 -7.51 -4.36 -2.16
CA VAL A 214 -6.45 -4.75 -1.20
C VAL A 214 -5.14 -4.80 -1.97
N VAL A 215 -4.32 -3.79 -1.79
CA VAL A 215 -3.10 -3.58 -2.58
C VAL A 215 -1.89 -4.08 -1.81
N THR A 216 -1.16 -5.02 -2.40
CA THR A 216 0.10 -5.51 -1.85
C THR A 216 1.27 -5.09 -2.75
N PHE A 217 2.33 -4.58 -2.13
CA PHE A 217 3.55 -4.22 -2.85
C PHE A 217 4.79 -4.45 -1.99
N SER A 218 5.90 -4.71 -2.68
CA SER A 218 7.24 -4.73 -2.09
C SER A 218 7.96 -3.44 -2.44
N TYR A 219 8.81 -2.96 -1.55
CA TYR A 219 9.53 -1.72 -1.78
C TYR A 219 10.88 -1.64 -1.07
N VAL A 220 11.75 -0.80 -1.62
CA VAL A 220 13.02 -0.39 -1.03
C VAL A 220 13.00 1.13 -0.96
N TYR A 221 13.08 1.68 0.24
CA TYR A 221 13.21 3.13 0.47
C TYR A 221 14.66 3.47 0.79
N GLN A 222 15.16 4.54 0.21
CA GLN A 222 16.49 5.10 0.44
C GLN A 222 16.34 6.56 0.83
N ALA A 223 16.66 6.89 2.07
CA ALA A 223 16.82 8.27 2.49
C ALA A 223 17.96 8.94 1.70
N LYS A 224 17.96 10.28 1.68
CA LYS A 224 19.03 11.07 1.06
C LYS A 224 20.31 10.94 1.89
#